data_0fc87f0cd254e52d6cba84b0639a4439
#
_entry.id   0fc87f0cd254e52d6cba84b0639a4439
#
_cell.length_a   1.000
_cell.length_b   1.000
_cell.length_c   1.000
_cell.angle_alpha   90.00
_cell.angle_beta   90.00
_cell.angle_gamma   90.00
#
_symmetry.space_group_name_H-M   'P 1'
#
loop_
_entity.id
_entity.type
_entity.pdbx_description
1 polymer ?
#
loop_
_entity_poly.entity_id
_entity_poly.type
_entity_poly.pdbx_seq_one_letter_code
_entity_poly.pdbx_strand_id
1 'polypeptide(L)'
;ERKSAEVAAVTGHDYALYAYEGHPEATDVIVVMGSAAVTCAEAAKHLVSTADRKVGVVKVRLFRPWAANRFLAALPKSVRRVCVLDRTKEPGSFGEPLLLEVAASLHLLARPEVLCIGGRYGLGSKEFTPNMVLSVFE
;
A
#
# COMPACT_ATOMS: atom_id res chain seq x y z
N GLU A 1 -4.62 -4.58 -18.09
CA GLU A 1 -5.94 -3.94 -17.88
C GLU A 1 -7.06 -4.63 -18.66
N ARG A 2 -6.95 -4.81 -19.99
CA ARG A 2 -8.00 -5.49 -20.76
C ARG A 2 -8.30 -6.90 -20.22
N LYS A 3 -7.28 -7.69 -19.94
CA LYS A 3 -7.44 -9.03 -19.34
C LYS A 3 -8.02 -9.01 -17.95
N SER A 4 -7.65 -8.03 -17.13
CA SER A 4 -8.24 -7.87 -15.79
C SER A 4 -9.74 -7.55 -15.88
N ALA A 5 -10.15 -6.72 -16.83
CA ALA A 5 -11.56 -6.42 -17.06
C ALA A 5 -12.35 -7.64 -17.57
N GLU A 6 -11.77 -8.44 -18.48
CA GLU A 6 -12.37 -9.70 -18.96
C GLU A 6 -12.58 -10.68 -17.79
N VAL A 7 -11.58 -10.83 -16.90
CA VAL A 7 -11.68 -11.69 -15.71
C VAL A 7 -12.70 -11.13 -14.72
N ALA A 8 -12.71 -9.82 -14.49
CA ALA A 8 -13.68 -9.18 -13.61
C ALA A 8 -15.12 -9.41 -14.06
N ALA A 9 -15.37 -9.37 -15.37
CA ALA A 9 -16.70 -9.64 -15.94
C ALA A 9 -17.18 -11.09 -15.68
N VAL A 10 -16.26 -12.04 -15.59
CA VAL A 10 -16.58 -13.45 -15.32
C VAL A 10 -16.71 -13.75 -13.83
N THR A 11 -15.84 -13.17 -13.00
CA THR A 11 -15.74 -13.49 -11.57
C THR A 11 -16.54 -12.56 -10.67
N GLY A 12 -16.97 -11.42 -11.18
CA GLY A 12 -17.61 -10.36 -10.37
C GLY A 12 -16.66 -9.60 -9.45
N HIS A 13 -15.34 -9.84 -9.55
CA HIS A 13 -14.33 -9.19 -8.72
C HIS A 13 -13.49 -8.20 -9.50
N ASP A 14 -13.25 -6.99 -8.92
CA ASP A 14 -12.34 -6.02 -9.49
C ASP A 14 -10.87 -6.43 -9.25
N TYR A 15 -10.11 -6.51 -10.33
CA TYR A 15 -8.68 -6.81 -10.34
C TYR A 15 -7.85 -5.58 -10.73
N ALA A 16 -8.13 -4.43 -10.12
CA ALA A 16 -7.31 -3.24 -10.31
C ALA A 16 -5.84 -3.50 -9.95
N LEU A 17 -4.92 -2.84 -10.67
CA LEU A 17 -3.46 -2.97 -10.45
C LEU A 17 -3.07 -2.57 -9.03
N TYR A 18 -3.76 -1.55 -8.52
CA TYR A 18 -3.64 -1.02 -7.16
C TYR A 18 -5.05 -0.94 -6.58
N ALA A 19 -5.29 -1.61 -5.47
CA ALA A 19 -6.58 -1.62 -4.80
C ALA A 19 -6.47 -0.93 -3.45
N TYR A 20 -7.31 0.07 -3.23
CA TYR A 20 -7.39 0.76 -1.95
C TYR A 20 -8.47 0.14 -1.06
N GLU A 21 -8.15 -0.04 0.23
CA GLU A 21 -9.10 -0.41 1.27
C GLU A 21 -8.82 0.43 2.53
N GLY A 22 -9.88 0.98 3.15
CA GLY A 22 -9.79 1.77 4.37
C GLY A 22 -10.75 2.96 4.39
N HIS A 23 -10.46 3.92 5.24
CA HIS A 23 -11.27 5.13 5.37
C HIS A 23 -11.15 5.99 4.09
N PRO A 24 -12.27 6.51 3.53
CA PRO A 24 -12.22 7.30 2.28
C PRO A 24 -11.40 8.60 2.40
N GLU A 25 -11.29 9.13 3.62
CA GLU A 25 -10.46 10.30 3.94
C GLU A 25 -9.21 9.90 4.76
N ALA A 26 -8.58 8.77 4.45
CA ALA A 26 -7.40 8.36 5.17
C ALA A 26 -6.27 9.38 5.05
N THR A 27 -5.64 9.68 6.17
CA THR A 27 -4.43 10.52 6.25
C THR A 27 -3.16 9.68 6.25
N ASP A 28 -3.27 8.44 6.70
CA ASP A 28 -2.17 7.50 6.84
C ASP A 28 -2.46 6.23 6.05
N VAL A 29 -1.55 5.90 5.13
CA VAL A 29 -1.75 4.77 4.23
C VAL A 29 -0.53 3.87 4.22
N ILE A 30 -0.75 2.56 4.39
CA ILE A 30 0.25 1.55 4.13
C ILE A 30 0.18 1.16 2.64
N VAL A 31 1.34 1.09 1.99
CA VAL A 31 1.49 0.51 0.65
C VAL A 31 2.26 -0.79 0.76
N VAL A 32 1.68 -1.87 0.28
CA VAL A 32 2.24 -3.21 0.45
C VAL A 32 1.82 -4.13 -0.69
N MET A 33 2.62 -5.15 -0.98
CA MET A 33 2.30 -6.20 -1.94
C MET A 33 2.33 -7.60 -1.33
N GLY A 34 1.73 -8.56 -2.03
CA GLY A 34 1.72 -9.96 -1.63
C GLY A 34 0.78 -10.26 -0.47
N SER A 35 1.06 -11.35 0.27
CA SER A 35 0.18 -11.87 1.31
C SER A 35 -0.05 -10.92 2.48
N ALA A 36 0.94 -10.09 2.82
CA ALA A 36 0.80 -9.09 3.89
C ALA A 36 -0.30 -8.05 3.62
N ALA A 37 -0.68 -7.86 2.36
CA ALA A 37 -1.74 -6.92 1.99
C ALA A 37 -3.10 -7.26 2.62
N VAL A 38 -3.38 -8.55 2.84
CA VAL A 38 -4.61 -8.99 3.53
C VAL A 38 -4.53 -8.65 5.01
N THR A 39 -3.42 -8.98 5.67
CA THR A 39 -3.20 -8.65 7.09
C THR A 39 -3.29 -7.15 7.35
N CYS A 40 -2.67 -6.32 6.48
CA CYS A 40 -2.76 -4.87 6.58
C CYS A 40 -4.19 -4.36 6.40
N ALA A 41 -4.93 -4.89 5.44
CA ALA A 41 -6.31 -4.47 5.18
C ALA A 41 -7.24 -4.80 6.36
N GLU A 42 -7.15 -5.99 6.93
CA GLU A 42 -7.94 -6.37 8.11
C GLU A 42 -7.60 -5.51 9.34
N ALA A 43 -6.32 -5.23 9.58
CA ALA A 43 -5.91 -4.34 10.66
C ALA A 43 -6.42 -2.90 10.44
N ALA A 44 -6.33 -2.37 9.23
CA ALA A 44 -6.85 -1.04 8.90
C ALA A 44 -8.37 -0.98 9.08
N LYS A 45 -9.10 -1.99 8.61
CA LYS A 45 -10.55 -2.11 8.79
C LYS A 45 -10.94 -2.13 10.27
N HIS A 46 -10.20 -2.86 11.08
CA HIS A 46 -10.39 -2.87 12.53
C HIS A 46 -10.22 -1.47 13.13
N LEU A 47 -9.13 -0.76 12.82
CA LEU A 47 -8.88 0.60 13.31
C LEU A 47 -9.96 1.61 12.87
N VAL A 48 -10.43 1.51 11.65
CA VAL A 48 -11.52 2.36 11.14
C VAL A 48 -12.81 2.09 11.89
N SER A 49 -13.18 0.81 12.12
CA SER A 49 -14.46 0.45 12.72
C SER A 49 -14.50 0.62 14.25
N THR A 50 -13.38 0.46 14.94
CA THR A 50 -13.35 0.46 16.42
C THR A 50 -12.81 1.74 17.04
N ALA A 51 -11.96 2.47 16.31
CA ALA A 51 -11.25 3.65 16.82
C ALA A 51 -11.41 4.90 15.94
N ASP A 52 -12.28 4.86 14.95
CA ASP A 52 -12.54 5.95 13.99
C ASP A 52 -11.25 6.54 13.37
N ARG A 53 -10.23 5.69 13.17
CA ARG A 53 -8.94 6.09 12.64
C ARG A 53 -9.02 6.30 11.13
N LYS A 54 -8.50 7.42 10.63
CA LYS A 54 -8.42 7.75 9.19
C LYS A 54 -7.21 7.06 8.54
N VAL A 55 -7.26 5.74 8.48
CA VAL A 55 -6.19 4.89 7.95
C VAL A 55 -6.65 4.05 6.77
N GLY A 56 -5.70 3.61 5.94
CA GLY A 56 -6.00 2.76 4.80
C GLY A 56 -4.78 2.01 4.28
N VAL A 57 -5.03 1.15 3.29
CA VAL A 57 -4.02 0.31 2.67
C VAL A 57 -4.17 0.34 1.16
N VAL A 58 -3.08 0.55 0.42
CA VAL A 58 -3.00 0.27 -1.00
C VAL A 58 -2.33 -1.08 -1.21
N LYS A 59 -3.06 -2.01 -1.78
CA LYS A 59 -2.58 -3.33 -2.18
C LYS A 59 -2.03 -3.26 -3.59
N VAL A 60 -0.72 -3.48 -3.74
CA VAL A 60 -0.04 -3.53 -5.04
C VAL A 60 -0.17 -4.94 -5.60
N ARG A 61 -0.96 -5.11 -6.66
CA ARG A 61 -1.15 -6.40 -7.35
C ARG A 61 -0.20 -6.57 -8.53
N LEU A 62 0.19 -5.47 -9.16
CA LEU A 62 1.19 -5.47 -10.24
C LEU A 62 2.31 -4.49 -9.91
N PHE A 63 3.48 -5.04 -9.57
CA PHE A 63 4.66 -4.23 -9.25
C PHE A 63 5.32 -3.68 -10.53
N ARG A 64 5.50 -4.50 -11.55
CA ARG A 64 6.13 -4.08 -12.81
C ARG A 64 5.38 -4.62 -14.04
N PRO A 65 5.21 -3.78 -15.07
CA PRO A 65 5.63 -2.38 -15.16
C PRO A 65 4.87 -1.47 -14.19
N TRP A 66 5.58 -0.57 -13.50
CA TRP A 66 4.98 0.36 -12.56
C TRP A 66 4.14 1.42 -13.26
N ALA A 67 2.89 1.59 -12.83
CA ALA A 67 1.94 2.53 -13.40
C ALA A 67 1.67 3.68 -12.42
N ALA A 68 2.62 4.62 -12.31
CA ALA A 68 2.62 5.68 -11.30
C ALA A 68 1.30 6.49 -11.24
N ASN A 69 0.73 6.88 -12.39
CA ASN A 69 -0.54 7.61 -12.43
C ASN A 69 -1.70 6.79 -11.85
N ARG A 70 -1.72 5.47 -12.07
CA ARG A 70 -2.73 4.57 -11.52
C ARG A 70 -2.54 4.36 -10.02
N PHE A 71 -1.29 4.27 -9.57
CA PHE A 71 -0.97 4.22 -8.15
C PHE A 71 -1.46 5.49 -7.44
N LEU A 72 -1.12 6.68 -7.96
CA LEU A 72 -1.55 7.95 -7.37
C LEU A 72 -3.08 8.11 -7.37
N ALA A 73 -3.75 7.63 -8.40
CA ALA A 73 -5.21 7.64 -8.48
C ALA A 73 -5.88 6.73 -7.43
N ALA A 74 -5.19 5.69 -6.97
CA ALA A 74 -5.67 4.82 -5.90
C ALA A 74 -5.53 5.42 -4.49
N LEU A 75 -4.68 6.44 -4.32
CA LEU A 75 -4.49 7.11 -3.03
C LEU A 75 -5.62 8.11 -2.76
N PRO A 76 -6.21 8.14 -1.55
CA PRO A 76 -7.09 9.24 -1.12
C PRO A 76 -6.39 10.60 -1.23
N LYS A 77 -7.15 11.62 -1.58
CA LYS A 77 -6.62 13.00 -1.69
C LYS A 77 -6.15 13.56 -0.33
N SER A 78 -6.71 13.05 0.75
CA SER A 78 -6.42 13.43 2.14
C SER A 78 -5.10 12.89 2.68
N VAL A 79 -4.43 11.95 1.98
CA VAL A 79 -3.21 11.29 2.45
C VAL A 79 -2.09 12.31 2.72
N ARG A 80 -1.48 12.18 3.88
CA ARG A 80 -0.34 12.98 4.34
C ARG A 80 0.90 12.14 4.64
N ARG A 81 0.68 10.87 5.02
CA ARG A 81 1.76 9.94 5.36
C ARG A 81 1.55 8.61 4.64
N VAL A 82 2.62 8.10 4.06
CA VAL A 82 2.65 6.78 3.42
C VAL A 82 3.78 5.97 4.04
N CYS A 83 3.45 4.79 4.55
CA CYS A 83 4.44 3.79 4.93
C CYS A 83 4.47 2.67 3.89
N VAL A 84 5.61 2.47 3.26
CA VAL A 84 5.80 1.41 2.26
C VAL A 84 6.46 0.21 2.91
N LEU A 85 5.80 -0.94 2.84
CA LEU A 85 6.28 -2.17 3.45
C LEU A 85 6.82 -3.13 2.38
N ASP A 86 8.11 -3.39 2.46
CA ASP A 86 8.83 -4.34 1.60
C ASP A 86 9.24 -5.61 2.37
N ARG A 87 9.03 -6.79 1.76
CA ARG A 87 9.53 -8.06 2.30
C ARG A 87 10.86 -8.44 1.66
N THR A 88 11.73 -7.47 1.51
CA THR A 88 13.07 -7.66 0.95
C THR A 88 14.05 -6.68 1.58
N LYS A 89 15.33 -6.93 1.36
CA LYS A 89 16.42 -6.02 1.63
C LYS A 89 17.33 -5.98 0.41
N GLU A 90 17.51 -4.79 -0.17
CA GLU A 90 18.44 -4.54 -1.27
C GLU A 90 19.75 -3.98 -0.71
N PRO A 91 20.81 -4.82 -0.58
CA PRO A 91 22.10 -4.34 -0.11
C PRO A 91 22.68 -3.29 -1.06
N GLY A 92 23.14 -2.17 -0.51
CA GLY A 92 23.73 -1.07 -1.31
C GLY A 92 22.73 -0.17 -2.03
N SER A 93 21.41 -0.43 -1.95
CA SER A 93 20.39 0.46 -2.47
C SER A 93 20.02 1.56 -1.46
N PHE A 94 19.60 2.70 -1.97
CA PHE A 94 19.08 3.80 -1.15
C PHE A 94 17.77 3.44 -0.43
N GLY A 95 17.00 2.52 -0.98
CA GLY A 95 15.75 2.04 -0.40
C GLY A 95 15.33 0.70 -1.02
N GLU A 96 14.26 0.13 -0.49
CA GLU A 96 13.71 -1.12 -0.99
C GLU A 96 12.93 -0.88 -2.29
N PRO A 97 12.74 -1.90 -3.15
CA PRO A 97 12.19 -1.71 -4.49
C PRO A 97 10.82 -1.03 -4.54
N LEU A 98 9.88 -1.43 -3.67
CA LEU A 98 8.54 -0.81 -3.66
C LEU A 98 8.61 0.62 -3.12
N LEU A 99 9.41 0.86 -2.08
CA LEU A 99 9.63 2.19 -1.52
C LEU A 99 10.13 3.16 -2.60
N LEU A 100 11.10 2.75 -3.42
CA LEU A 100 11.68 3.62 -4.47
C LEU A 100 10.63 3.99 -5.53
N GLU A 101 9.79 3.05 -5.98
CA GLU A 101 8.73 3.33 -6.96
C GLU A 101 7.67 4.27 -6.39
N VAL A 102 7.27 4.07 -5.13
CA VAL A 102 6.28 4.91 -4.45
C VAL A 102 6.83 6.32 -4.22
N ALA A 103 8.05 6.44 -3.65
CA ALA A 103 8.68 7.72 -3.38
C ALA A 103 8.90 8.53 -4.67
N ALA A 104 9.39 7.89 -5.73
CA ALA A 104 9.54 8.52 -7.04
C ALA A 104 8.19 9.00 -7.61
N SER A 105 7.13 8.19 -7.48
CA SER A 105 5.79 8.58 -7.94
C SER A 105 5.24 9.79 -7.21
N LEU A 106 5.37 9.83 -5.88
CA LEU A 106 4.93 10.96 -5.06
C LEU A 106 5.73 12.23 -5.38
N HIS A 107 7.06 12.12 -5.46
CA HIS A 107 7.92 13.28 -5.67
C HIS A 107 7.82 13.85 -7.08
N LEU A 108 7.83 13.01 -8.11
CA LEU A 108 7.90 13.44 -9.51
C LEU A 108 6.55 13.85 -10.10
N LEU A 109 5.44 13.29 -9.61
CA LEU A 109 4.15 13.41 -10.28
C LEU A 109 3.08 14.18 -9.53
N ALA A 110 3.36 14.84 -8.41
CA ALA A 110 2.41 15.81 -7.87
C ALA A 110 2.16 15.85 -6.35
N ARG A 111 2.81 15.05 -5.51
CA ARG A 111 2.51 15.04 -4.07
C ARG A 111 3.77 15.03 -3.19
N PRO A 112 4.70 15.98 -3.41
CA PRO A 112 5.95 16.05 -2.65
C PRO A 112 5.74 16.37 -1.15
N GLU A 113 4.55 16.87 -0.79
CA GLU A 113 4.16 17.15 0.59
C GLU A 113 3.82 15.90 1.41
N VAL A 114 3.59 14.75 0.74
CA VAL A 114 3.29 13.49 1.42
C VAL A 114 4.57 12.90 1.98
N LEU A 115 4.62 12.73 3.30
CA LEU A 115 5.72 12.03 3.95
C LEU A 115 5.72 10.56 3.54
N CYS A 116 6.82 10.09 2.95
CA CYS A 116 6.99 8.70 2.54
C CYS A 116 8.10 8.05 3.36
N ILE A 117 7.78 6.99 4.08
CA ILE A 117 8.73 6.19 4.87
C ILE A 117 8.71 4.74 4.43
N GLY A 118 9.84 4.06 4.56
CA GLY A 118 9.98 2.63 4.25
C GLY A 118 10.08 1.78 5.51
N GLY A 119 9.44 0.62 5.47
CA GLY A 119 9.55 -0.42 6.48
C GLY A 119 9.85 -1.79 5.86
N ARG A 120 10.55 -2.63 6.61
CA ARG A 120 10.78 -4.02 6.22
C ARG A 120 10.03 -4.95 7.15
N TYR A 121 9.49 -6.02 6.60
CA TYR A 121 8.77 -7.04 7.39
C TYR A 121 9.10 -8.45 6.93
N GLY A 122 8.84 -9.43 7.79
CA GLY A 122 8.84 -10.85 7.44
C GLY A 122 10.15 -11.42 6.92
N LEU A 123 11.29 -10.75 7.14
CA LEU A 123 12.61 -11.28 6.78
C LEU A 123 13.00 -12.43 7.70
N GLY A 124 13.75 -13.40 7.14
CA GLY A 124 14.17 -14.57 7.91
C GLY A 124 13.00 -15.43 8.42
N SER A 125 11.93 -15.53 7.62
CA SER A 125 10.70 -16.30 7.94
C SER A 125 9.97 -15.81 9.19
N LYS A 126 10.22 -14.57 9.63
CA LYS A 126 9.44 -13.96 10.74
C LYS A 126 7.99 -13.77 10.31
N GLU A 127 7.09 -14.05 11.24
CA GLU A 127 5.67 -13.76 11.06
C GLU A 127 5.42 -12.27 10.90
N PHE A 128 4.32 -11.96 10.21
CA PHE A 128 3.80 -10.62 10.08
C PHE A 128 2.37 -10.59 10.62
N THR A 129 2.23 -10.06 11.81
CA THR A 129 0.96 -10.11 12.58
C THR A 129 0.18 -8.81 12.48
N PRO A 130 -1.16 -8.83 12.73
CA PRO A 130 -1.97 -7.60 12.82
C PRO A 130 -1.41 -6.59 13.81
N ASN A 131 -0.87 -7.02 14.97
CA ASN A 131 -0.30 -6.11 15.95
C ASN A 131 0.90 -5.32 15.41
N MET A 132 1.71 -5.94 14.54
CA MET A 132 2.80 -5.22 13.87
C MET A 132 2.25 -4.15 12.92
N VAL A 133 1.11 -4.40 12.27
CA VAL A 133 0.45 -3.41 11.42
C VAL A 133 -0.09 -2.26 12.25
N LEU A 134 -0.69 -2.54 13.41
CA LEU A 134 -1.17 -1.49 14.33
C LEU A 134 -0.02 -0.55 14.71
N SER A 135 1.16 -1.09 15.06
CA SER A 135 2.35 -0.29 15.39
C SER A 135 2.88 0.56 14.22
N VAL A 136 2.59 0.21 12.97
CA VAL A 136 2.95 1.05 11.82
C VAL A 136 2.07 2.30 11.74
N PHE A 137 0.83 2.23 12.25
CA PHE A 137 -0.10 3.36 12.27
C PHE A 137 0.01 4.24 13.52
N GLU A 138 0.83 3.88 14.50
CA GLU A 138 1.15 4.68 15.69
C GLU A 138 2.23 5.72 15.40
#